data_82718e8206fdb26c1cc6836aae5f5150
#
_entry.id   82718e8206fdb26c1cc6836aae5f5150
#
_cell.length_a   1.000
_cell.length_b   1.000
_cell.length_c   1.000
_cell.angle_alpha   90.00
_cell.angle_beta   90.00
_cell.angle_gamma   90.00
#
_symmetry.space_group_name_H-M   'P 1'
#
loop_
_entity.id
_entity.type
_entity.pdbx_description
1 polymer ?
#
loop_
_entity_poly.entity_id
_entity_poly.type
_entity_poly.pdbx_seq_one_letter_code
_entity_poly.pdbx_strand_id
1 'polypeptide(L)'
;MKKFMMMLAAVLCCAMTTTVFTSCGDDEEDINPNSPFVGVWQQAIPVSEDQLLLTPNGKVFLPDGRVLGYHLNPVDYENYEKFDFKIWFISDYQITSDSTYTEKVTLHENPEWVGPIDFHYQLLNSRMLGAYYEHTSPDGSKTTIVDTWVKAVYDKKELEAVLKKVCDNYDTYIEKAKRKFGSN
;
A
#
# COMPACT_ATOMS: atom_id res chain seq x y z
N MET A 1 -36.34 15.04 -21.78
CA MET A 1 -35.49 14.25 -20.92
C MET A 1 -34.68 13.13 -21.62
N LYS A 2 -34.68 12.99 -22.94
CA LYS A 2 -33.91 11.95 -23.68
C LYS A 2 -32.58 12.47 -24.26
N LYS A 3 -32.26 13.76 -24.17
CA LYS A 3 -31.02 14.35 -24.70
C LYS A 3 -29.89 14.47 -23.67
N PHE A 4 -30.18 14.27 -22.38
CA PHE A 4 -29.18 14.35 -21.32
C PHE A 4 -28.44 13.01 -21.07
N MET A 5 -29.03 11.91 -21.53
CA MET A 5 -28.46 10.57 -21.37
C MET A 5 -27.42 10.19 -22.42
N MET A 6 -27.35 10.94 -23.53
CA MET A 6 -26.40 10.67 -24.62
C MET A 6 -25.07 11.40 -24.47
N MET A 7 -24.95 12.38 -23.56
CA MET A 7 -23.69 13.08 -23.32
C MET A 7 -22.82 12.42 -22.25
N LEU A 8 -23.35 11.50 -21.45
CA LEU A 8 -22.58 10.80 -20.43
C LEU A 8 -21.81 9.57 -20.97
N ALA A 9 -22.17 9.08 -22.15
CA ALA A 9 -21.51 7.93 -22.78
C ALA A 9 -20.27 8.28 -23.61
N ALA A 10 -20.05 9.58 -23.93
CA ALA A 10 -18.94 10.01 -24.78
C ALA A 10 -17.67 10.43 -24.02
N VAL A 11 -17.70 10.51 -22.69
CA VAL A 11 -16.53 10.90 -21.86
C VAL A 11 -15.77 9.68 -21.33
N LEU A 12 -16.30 8.47 -21.50
CA LEU A 12 -15.68 7.24 -20.97
C LEU A 12 -14.71 6.53 -21.93
N CYS A 13 -14.45 7.09 -23.12
CA CYS A 13 -13.62 6.41 -24.14
C CYS A 13 -12.24 7.01 -24.41
N CYS A 14 -11.76 7.96 -23.63
CA CYS A 14 -10.44 8.56 -23.87
C CYS A 14 -9.60 8.65 -22.61
N ALA A 15 -9.07 7.53 -22.14
CA ALA A 15 -7.81 7.47 -21.37
C ALA A 15 -7.41 6.01 -21.05
N MET A 16 -7.43 5.12 -22.01
CA MET A 16 -6.64 3.89 -21.88
C MET A 16 -5.26 4.15 -22.51
N THR A 17 -4.46 4.99 -21.90
CA THR A 17 -3.02 4.91 -22.08
C THR A 17 -2.56 3.78 -21.17
N THR A 18 -2.44 2.59 -21.73
CA THR A 18 -1.73 1.47 -21.11
C THR A 18 -0.28 1.89 -20.92
N THR A 19 0.03 2.40 -19.73
CA THR A 19 1.42 2.47 -19.30
C THR A 19 1.84 1.04 -19.00
N VAL A 20 2.69 0.50 -19.84
CA VAL A 20 3.34 -0.78 -19.62
C VAL A 20 4.29 -0.57 -18.45
N PHE A 21 3.83 -0.84 -17.23
CA PHE A 21 4.73 -1.07 -16.12
C PHE A 21 5.41 -2.40 -16.44
N THR A 22 6.71 -2.38 -16.66
CA THR A 22 7.50 -3.61 -16.68
C THR A 22 7.36 -4.24 -15.31
N SER A 23 6.74 -5.42 -15.28
CA SER A 23 6.64 -6.26 -14.09
C SER A 23 8.03 -6.41 -13.46
N CYS A 24 8.10 -6.26 -12.15
CA CYS A 24 9.35 -6.47 -11.40
C CYS A 24 9.69 -7.96 -11.18
N GLY A 25 9.06 -8.89 -11.89
CA GLY A 25 9.30 -10.33 -11.75
C GLY A 25 8.81 -11.12 -12.96
N ASP A 26 9.44 -12.25 -13.22
CA ASP A 26 9.18 -13.12 -14.39
C ASP A 26 7.95 -14.03 -14.25
N ASP A 27 7.20 -13.97 -13.13
CA ASP A 27 6.00 -14.77 -12.92
C ASP A 27 4.76 -13.93 -13.22
N GLU A 28 4.05 -14.33 -14.29
CA GLU A 28 2.79 -13.75 -14.77
C GLU A 28 1.63 -14.00 -13.78
N GLU A 29 1.59 -13.29 -12.67
CA GLU A 29 0.32 -13.10 -11.97
C GLU A 29 -0.22 -11.71 -12.33
N ASP A 30 -1.39 -11.70 -12.96
CA ASP A 30 -2.12 -10.53 -13.48
C ASP A 30 -2.50 -9.52 -12.37
N ILE A 31 -1.52 -8.77 -11.88
CA ILE A 31 -1.79 -7.69 -10.95
C ILE A 31 -2.10 -6.43 -11.75
N ASN A 32 -3.30 -5.95 -11.57
CA ASN A 32 -3.81 -4.77 -12.25
C ASN A 32 -3.01 -3.51 -11.85
N PRO A 33 -2.20 -2.92 -12.74
CA PRO A 33 -1.46 -1.70 -12.45
C PRO A 33 -2.37 -0.50 -12.13
N ASN A 34 -3.67 -0.61 -12.42
CA ASN A 34 -4.69 0.36 -12.07
C ASN A 34 -5.36 0.08 -10.73
N SER A 35 -4.84 -0.89 -9.94
CA SER A 35 -5.34 -1.12 -8.60
C SER A 35 -5.34 0.18 -7.79
N PRO A 36 -6.44 0.53 -7.10
CA PRO A 36 -6.50 1.73 -6.27
C PRO A 36 -5.47 1.70 -5.13
N PHE A 37 -4.96 0.52 -4.78
CA PHE A 37 -3.92 0.34 -3.76
C PHE A 37 -2.55 0.79 -4.23
N VAL A 38 -2.19 0.60 -5.51
CA VAL A 38 -0.85 0.90 -6.02
C VAL A 38 -0.44 2.32 -5.69
N GLY A 39 0.69 2.45 -5.00
CA GLY A 39 1.24 3.74 -4.59
C GLY A 39 1.88 3.73 -3.21
N VAL A 40 2.23 4.91 -2.77
CA VAL A 40 2.84 5.16 -1.45
C VAL A 40 1.77 5.66 -0.51
N TRP A 41 1.61 5.00 0.62
CA TRP A 41 0.60 5.30 1.63
C TRP A 41 1.25 5.56 2.97
N GLN A 42 0.69 6.50 3.70
CA GLN A 42 1.13 6.84 5.05
C GLN A 42 -0.02 6.63 6.03
N GLN A 43 0.29 6.01 7.15
CA GLN A 43 -0.68 5.82 8.22
C GLN A 43 -1.04 7.17 8.83
N ALA A 44 -2.33 7.36 9.08
CA ALA A 44 -2.86 8.54 9.73
C ALA A 44 -3.69 8.13 10.96
N ILE A 45 -3.64 8.94 12.00
CA ILE A 45 -4.44 8.77 13.20
C ILE A 45 -5.42 9.94 13.26
N PRO A 46 -6.74 9.69 13.31
CA PRO A 46 -7.73 10.74 13.55
C PRO A 46 -7.51 11.34 14.94
N VAL A 47 -7.30 12.65 15.00
CA VAL A 47 -7.19 13.41 16.28
C VAL A 47 -8.44 14.21 16.57
N SER A 48 -9.25 14.51 15.53
CA SER A 48 -10.59 15.07 15.61
C SER A 48 -11.36 14.71 14.34
N GLU A 49 -12.64 15.14 14.25
CA GLU A 49 -13.46 14.90 13.05
C GLU A 49 -12.83 15.43 11.75
N ASP A 50 -12.08 16.54 11.84
CA ASP A 50 -11.51 17.24 10.69
C ASP A 50 -9.97 17.18 10.62
N GLN A 51 -9.31 16.48 11.54
CA GLN A 51 -7.86 16.47 11.64
C GLN A 51 -7.27 15.07 11.69
N LEU A 52 -6.27 14.86 10.84
CA LEU A 52 -5.47 13.64 10.81
C LEU A 52 -4.02 13.99 11.18
N LEU A 53 -3.44 13.18 12.04
CA LEU A 53 -2.01 13.20 12.33
C LEU A 53 -1.33 12.09 11.52
N LEU A 54 -0.41 12.46 10.63
CA LEU A 54 0.40 11.48 9.90
C LEU A 54 1.44 10.88 10.84
N THR A 55 1.52 9.55 10.85
CA THR A 55 2.54 8.82 11.60
C THR A 55 3.77 8.57 10.71
N PRO A 56 4.93 8.18 11.25
CA PRO A 56 6.07 7.79 10.43
C PRO A 56 5.88 6.47 9.67
N ASN A 57 4.79 5.75 9.93
CA ASN A 57 4.55 4.44 9.33
C ASN A 57 3.95 4.58 7.93
N GLY A 58 4.40 3.77 7.01
CA GLY A 58 3.88 3.76 5.66
C GLY A 58 3.94 2.40 5.00
N LYS A 59 3.27 2.30 3.86
CA LYS A 59 3.26 1.15 2.95
C LYS A 59 3.47 1.60 1.52
N VAL A 60 4.26 0.86 0.77
CA VAL A 60 4.29 0.95 -0.69
C VAL A 60 3.62 -0.29 -1.24
N PHE A 61 2.48 -0.13 -1.90
CA PHE A 61 1.83 -1.20 -2.64
C PHE A 61 2.36 -1.18 -4.07
N LEU A 62 3.00 -2.27 -4.48
CA LEU A 62 3.56 -2.43 -5.81
C LEU A 62 2.52 -3.02 -6.78
N PRO A 63 2.67 -2.78 -8.10
CA PRO A 63 1.75 -3.30 -9.10
C PRO A 63 1.70 -4.83 -9.19
N ASP A 64 2.74 -5.52 -8.73
CA ASP A 64 2.90 -6.97 -8.73
C ASP A 64 2.45 -7.66 -7.43
N GLY A 65 1.70 -6.96 -6.56
CA GLY A 65 1.14 -7.52 -5.33
C GLY A 65 2.06 -7.49 -4.13
N ARG A 66 3.32 -7.10 -4.30
CA ARG A 66 4.24 -6.96 -3.17
C ARG A 66 3.98 -5.69 -2.38
N VAL A 67 4.26 -5.73 -1.09
CA VAL A 67 4.13 -4.58 -0.17
C VAL A 67 5.42 -4.41 0.62
N LEU A 68 5.85 -3.16 0.72
CA LEU A 68 6.95 -2.74 1.56
C LEU A 68 6.42 -1.84 2.68
N GLY A 69 6.44 -2.33 3.92
CA GLY A 69 6.18 -1.50 5.09
C GLY A 69 7.44 -0.73 5.49
N TYR A 70 7.31 0.56 5.70
CA TYR A 70 8.45 1.42 6.02
C TYR A 70 8.14 2.41 7.16
N HIS A 71 9.20 2.83 7.85
CA HIS A 71 9.17 4.00 8.72
C HIS A 71 9.88 5.15 8.03
N LEU A 72 9.25 6.30 7.97
CA LEU A 72 9.86 7.53 7.47
C LEU A 72 10.53 8.32 8.60
N ASN A 73 11.68 8.86 8.28
CA ASN A 73 12.20 9.95 9.06
C ASN A 73 11.43 11.24 8.67
N PRO A 74 10.89 12.03 9.60
CA PRO A 74 10.09 13.23 9.28
C PRO A 74 10.78 14.23 8.35
N VAL A 75 12.11 14.18 8.27
CA VAL A 75 12.94 15.08 7.45
C VAL A 75 12.93 14.73 5.96
N ASP A 76 12.44 13.53 5.59
CA ASP A 76 12.60 12.99 4.24
C ASP A 76 11.33 13.10 3.37
N TYR A 77 10.25 13.72 3.89
CA TYR A 77 8.96 13.80 3.19
C TYR A 77 8.99 14.56 1.86
N GLU A 78 9.92 15.49 1.70
CA GLU A 78 9.95 16.39 0.55
C GLU A 78 10.87 15.88 -0.59
N ASN A 79 11.60 14.79 -0.37
CA ASN A 79 12.59 14.34 -1.34
C ASN A 79 12.60 12.82 -1.50
N TYR A 80 11.72 12.32 -2.39
CA TYR A 80 11.59 10.89 -2.69
C TYR A 80 12.89 10.23 -3.20
N GLU A 81 13.83 11.00 -3.78
CA GLU A 81 15.13 10.49 -4.24
C GLU A 81 16.02 10.09 -3.07
N LYS A 82 15.81 10.69 -1.91
CA LYS A 82 16.56 10.42 -0.67
C LYS A 82 15.86 9.45 0.27
N PHE A 83 14.69 8.90 -0.10
CA PHE A 83 14.03 7.91 0.73
C PHE A 83 14.98 6.74 1.05
N ASP A 84 15.48 6.71 2.27
CA ASP A 84 16.05 5.49 2.86
C ASP A 84 14.94 4.83 3.68
N PHE A 85 14.29 3.84 3.04
CA PHE A 85 13.21 3.10 3.69
C PHE A 85 13.76 2.27 4.84
N LYS A 86 13.42 2.66 6.05
CA LYS A 86 13.63 1.81 7.22
C LYS A 86 12.52 0.79 7.27
N ILE A 87 12.80 -0.40 6.77
CA ILE A 87 11.82 -1.48 6.64
C ILE A 87 11.36 -1.93 8.02
N TRP A 88 10.05 -2.14 8.19
CA TRP A 88 9.47 -2.74 9.37
C TRP A 88 8.67 -4.02 9.07
N PHE A 89 8.16 -4.19 7.82
CA PHE A 89 7.65 -5.47 7.36
C PHE A 89 7.75 -5.62 5.83
N ILE A 90 7.62 -6.86 5.39
CA ILE A 90 7.49 -7.29 4.00
C ILE A 90 6.25 -8.16 3.90
N SER A 91 5.42 -7.94 2.92
CA SER A 91 4.23 -8.74 2.65
C SER A 91 3.86 -8.78 1.17
N ASP A 92 2.94 -9.68 0.84
CA ASP A 92 2.24 -9.71 -0.43
C ASP A 92 0.76 -9.42 -0.18
N TYR A 93 0.06 -8.78 -1.13
CA TYR A 93 -1.37 -8.53 -1.00
C TYR A 93 -2.16 -9.10 -2.17
N GLN A 94 -3.38 -9.50 -1.88
CA GLN A 94 -4.34 -9.94 -2.88
C GLN A 94 -5.72 -9.34 -2.57
N ILE A 95 -6.33 -8.65 -3.54
CA ILE A 95 -7.70 -8.16 -3.42
C ILE A 95 -8.62 -9.37 -3.57
N THR A 96 -9.45 -9.63 -2.56
CA THR A 96 -10.35 -10.78 -2.50
C THR A 96 -11.80 -10.42 -2.84
N SER A 97 -12.16 -9.14 -2.69
CA SER A 97 -13.46 -8.58 -3.10
C SER A 97 -13.40 -7.05 -3.21
N ASP A 98 -14.51 -6.41 -3.52
CA ASP A 98 -14.63 -4.95 -3.58
C ASP A 98 -14.43 -4.25 -2.21
N SER A 99 -14.41 -5.02 -1.13
CA SER A 99 -14.28 -4.51 0.24
C SER A 99 -13.32 -5.30 1.12
N THR A 100 -12.63 -6.29 0.56
CA THR A 100 -11.69 -7.12 1.31
C THR A 100 -10.40 -7.35 0.52
N TYR A 101 -9.28 -7.41 1.25
CA TYR A 101 -8.00 -7.91 0.73
C TYR A 101 -7.29 -8.70 1.82
N THR A 102 -6.48 -9.66 1.41
CA THR A 102 -5.59 -10.39 2.31
C THR A 102 -4.17 -9.86 2.12
N GLU A 103 -3.47 -9.62 3.21
CA GLU A 103 -2.04 -9.29 3.23
C GLU A 103 -1.29 -10.44 3.92
N LYS A 104 -0.42 -11.11 3.19
CA LYS A 104 0.43 -12.19 3.73
C LYS A 104 1.77 -11.59 4.16
N VAL A 105 1.89 -11.29 5.43
CA VAL A 105 3.12 -10.77 6.02
C VAL A 105 4.15 -11.90 6.11
N THR A 106 5.29 -11.73 5.44
CA THR A 106 6.37 -12.73 5.36
C THR A 106 7.52 -12.41 6.31
N LEU A 107 7.74 -11.12 6.57
CA LEU A 107 8.75 -10.62 7.53
C LEU A 107 8.16 -9.42 8.28
N HIS A 108 8.35 -9.36 9.59
CA HIS A 108 7.91 -8.24 10.43
C HIS A 108 8.85 -8.04 11.62
N GLU A 109 9.04 -6.80 12.08
CA GLU A 109 9.87 -6.51 13.25
C GLU A 109 9.30 -7.12 14.55
N ASN A 110 7.98 -7.32 14.63
CA ASN A 110 7.34 -8.15 15.66
C ASN A 110 6.86 -9.46 15.00
N PRO A 111 7.43 -10.63 15.38
CA PRO A 111 7.08 -11.93 14.78
C PRO A 111 5.61 -12.33 14.91
N GLU A 112 4.87 -11.79 15.87
CA GLU A 112 3.44 -12.06 16.08
C GLU A 112 2.57 -11.59 14.90
N TRP A 113 3.09 -10.70 14.07
CA TRP A 113 2.41 -10.18 12.88
C TRP A 113 2.75 -10.94 11.60
N VAL A 114 3.57 -11.97 11.66
CA VAL A 114 3.89 -12.81 10.50
C VAL A 114 2.76 -13.77 10.23
N GLY A 115 2.25 -13.76 9.01
CA GLY A 115 1.13 -14.60 8.57
C GLY A 115 0.11 -13.85 7.72
N PRO A 116 -0.99 -14.52 7.36
CA PRO A 116 -2.06 -13.89 6.63
C PRO A 116 -2.92 -13.00 7.56
N ILE A 117 -3.26 -11.82 7.07
CA ILE A 117 -4.15 -10.87 7.72
C ILE A 117 -5.24 -10.50 6.72
N ASP A 118 -6.49 -10.75 7.07
CA ASP A 118 -7.64 -10.41 6.24
C ASP A 118 -8.18 -9.04 6.65
N PHE A 119 -8.11 -8.11 5.71
CA PHE A 119 -8.56 -6.74 5.89
C PHE A 119 -9.94 -6.53 5.26
N HIS A 120 -10.80 -5.86 5.97
CA HIS A 120 -11.91 -5.15 5.39
C HIS A 120 -11.48 -3.73 5.10
N TYR A 121 -11.82 -3.19 3.92
CA TYR A 121 -11.42 -1.86 3.56
C TYR A 121 -12.55 -1.05 2.93
N GLN A 122 -12.39 0.26 3.01
CA GLN A 122 -13.20 1.23 2.30
C GLN A 122 -12.31 2.35 1.77
N LEU A 123 -12.41 2.60 0.48
CA LEU A 123 -11.85 3.83 -0.10
C LEU A 123 -12.78 4.99 0.26
N LEU A 124 -12.36 5.84 1.17
CA LEU A 124 -13.12 7.02 1.59
C LEU A 124 -13.12 8.09 0.49
N ASN A 125 -12.04 8.14 -0.27
CA ASN A 125 -11.87 8.92 -1.50
C ASN A 125 -10.66 8.38 -2.28
N SER A 126 -10.26 9.03 -3.38
CA SER A 126 -9.10 8.62 -4.20
C SER A 126 -7.75 8.61 -3.46
N ARG A 127 -7.70 9.17 -2.24
CA ARG A 127 -6.49 9.36 -1.46
C ARG A 127 -6.58 8.88 -0.02
N MET A 128 -7.72 8.36 0.40
CA MET A 128 -7.91 7.87 1.76
C MET A 128 -8.48 6.47 1.76
N LEU A 129 -7.85 5.60 2.51
CA LEU A 129 -8.22 4.22 2.73
C LEU A 129 -8.44 4.01 4.23
N GLY A 130 -9.64 3.61 4.61
CA GLY A 130 -9.90 3.03 5.92
C GLY A 130 -9.82 1.50 5.82
N ALA A 131 -9.15 0.86 6.76
CA ALA A 131 -9.08 -0.59 6.84
C ALA A 131 -9.27 -1.06 8.28
N TYR A 132 -9.86 -2.23 8.47
CA TYR A 132 -9.93 -2.87 9.79
C TYR A 132 -9.73 -4.37 9.66
N TYR A 133 -9.20 -4.98 10.72
CA TYR A 133 -8.97 -6.41 10.80
C TYR A 133 -9.00 -6.88 12.26
N GLU A 134 -9.23 -8.18 12.47
CA GLU A 134 -9.14 -8.79 13.80
C GLU A 134 -7.71 -9.33 14.02
N HIS A 135 -7.09 -8.85 15.08
CA HIS A 135 -5.85 -9.43 15.59
C HIS A 135 -6.16 -10.35 16.77
N THR A 136 -5.58 -11.56 16.74
CA THR A 136 -5.67 -12.51 17.85
C THR A 136 -4.31 -12.57 18.53
N SER A 137 -4.25 -12.12 19.77
CA SER A 137 -3.02 -12.16 20.59
C SER A 137 -2.68 -13.59 21.01
N PRO A 138 -1.44 -13.88 21.44
CA PRO A 138 -1.02 -15.22 21.88
C PRO A 138 -1.85 -15.80 23.04
N ASP A 139 -2.45 -14.94 23.87
CA ASP A 139 -3.37 -15.34 24.95
C ASP A 139 -4.78 -15.68 24.48
N GLY A 140 -5.04 -15.58 23.16
CA GLY A 140 -6.34 -15.82 22.53
C GLY A 140 -7.30 -14.65 22.57
N SER A 141 -6.90 -13.50 23.13
CA SER A 141 -7.71 -12.29 23.07
C SER A 141 -7.79 -11.73 21.65
N LYS A 142 -8.98 -11.24 21.27
CA LYS A 142 -9.22 -10.63 19.98
C LYS A 142 -9.40 -9.13 20.11
N THR A 143 -8.73 -8.41 19.22
CA THR A 143 -8.82 -6.95 19.14
C THR A 143 -9.07 -6.55 17.69
N THR A 144 -10.08 -5.72 17.45
CA THR A 144 -10.27 -5.08 16.15
C THR A 144 -9.31 -3.90 16.04
N ILE A 145 -8.46 -3.94 15.04
CA ILE A 145 -7.56 -2.85 14.71
C ILE A 145 -8.14 -2.08 13.53
N VAL A 146 -8.13 -0.77 13.64
CA VAL A 146 -8.60 0.15 12.60
C VAL A 146 -7.44 1.02 12.18
N ASP A 147 -7.13 0.97 10.89
CA ASP A 147 -6.08 1.76 10.27
C ASP A 147 -6.67 2.77 9.28
N THR A 148 -6.15 3.97 9.28
CA THR A 148 -6.42 4.96 8.24
C THR A 148 -5.13 5.24 7.49
N TRP A 149 -5.19 5.21 6.16
CA TRP A 149 -4.07 5.43 5.28
C TRP A 149 -4.35 6.60 4.35
N VAL A 150 -3.38 7.46 4.16
CA VAL A 150 -3.45 8.59 3.23
C VAL A 150 -2.42 8.38 2.14
N LYS A 151 -2.86 8.44 0.88
CA LYS A 151 -1.99 8.28 -0.29
C LYS A 151 -1.15 9.53 -0.46
N ALA A 152 0.16 9.36 -0.57
CA ALA A 152 1.09 10.43 -0.87
C ALA A 152 0.79 11.04 -2.24
N VAL A 153 0.95 12.36 -2.33
CA VAL A 153 0.72 13.09 -3.58
C VAL A 153 2.03 13.15 -4.34
N TYR A 154 2.05 12.40 -5.43
CA TYR A 154 3.10 12.49 -6.42
C TYR A 154 2.48 12.83 -7.77
N ASP A 155 3.20 13.52 -8.63
CA ASP A 155 2.86 13.49 -10.02
C ASP A 155 3.14 12.08 -10.59
N LYS A 156 2.64 11.80 -11.80
CA LYS A 156 2.76 10.48 -12.40
C LYS A 156 4.21 10.03 -12.52
N LYS A 157 5.12 10.92 -12.94
CA LYS A 157 6.54 10.62 -13.14
C LYS A 157 7.26 10.35 -11.83
N GLU A 158 6.94 11.12 -10.79
CA GLU A 158 7.47 10.93 -9.44
C GLU A 158 7.03 9.59 -8.86
N LEU A 159 5.72 9.26 -8.99
CA LEU A 159 5.21 7.98 -8.52
C LEU A 159 5.88 6.80 -9.23
N GLU A 160 5.99 6.85 -10.56
CA GLU A 160 6.68 5.82 -11.34
C GLU A 160 8.13 5.66 -10.89
N ALA A 161 8.84 6.76 -10.62
CA ALA A 161 10.23 6.72 -10.16
C ALA A 161 10.36 6.07 -8.77
N VAL A 162 9.44 6.38 -7.84
CA VAL A 162 9.43 5.78 -6.50
C VAL A 162 9.12 4.28 -6.59
N LEU A 163 8.07 3.88 -7.32
CA LEU A 163 7.69 2.49 -7.47
C LEU A 163 8.84 1.69 -8.13
N LYS A 164 9.43 2.23 -9.19
CA LYS A 164 10.60 1.60 -9.84
C LYS A 164 11.78 1.45 -8.88
N LYS A 165 12.11 2.48 -8.10
CA LYS A 165 13.18 2.40 -7.10
C LYS A 165 12.92 1.30 -6.08
N VAL A 166 11.67 1.16 -5.61
CA VAL A 166 11.31 0.10 -4.65
C VAL A 166 11.41 -1.26 -5.30
N CYS A 167 10.87 -1.44 -6.50
CA CYS A 167 10.98 -2.66 -7.28
C CYS A 167 12.44 -3.09 -7.49
N ASP A 168 13.27 -2.21 -8.03
CA ASP A 168 14.68 -2.50 -8.36
C ASP A 168 15.53 -2.88 -7.14
N ASN A 169 15.10 -2.48 -5.95
CA ASN A 169 15.82 -2.74 -4.70
C ASN A 169 15.08 -3.70 -3.75
N TYR A 170 13.99 -4.32 -4.19
CA TYR A 170 13.12 -5.09 -3.30
C TYR A 170 13.86 -6.23 -2.60
N ASP A 171 14.66 -7.00 -3.33
CA ASP A 171 15.47 -8.09 -2.75
C ASP A 171 16.48 -7.56 -1.73
N THR A 172 17.06 -6.39 -1.98
CA THR A 172 17.97 -5.74 -1.02
C THR A 172 17.22 -5.38 0.26
N TYR A 173 15.95 -4.93 0.15
CA TYR A 173 15.11 -4.67 1.33
C TYR A 173 14.76 -5.94 2.08
N ILE A 174 14.43 -7.03 1.38
CA ILE A 174 14.23 -8.36 2.00
C ILE A 174 15.46 -8.78 2.79
N GLU A 175 16.65 -8.71 2.19
CA GLU A 175 17.88 -9.11 2.88
C GLU A 175 18.19 -8.23 4.09
N LYS A 176 17.93 -6.92 4.02
CA LYS A 176 18.04 -6.02 5.18
C LYS A 176 17.04 -6.40 6.27
N ALA A 177 15.78 -6.70 5.90
CA ALA A 177 14.75 -7.12 6.84
C ALA A 177 15.10 -8.46 7.50
N LYS A 178 15.54 -9.46 6.73
CA LYS A 178 15.99 -10.76 7.26
C LYS A 178 17.13 -10.60 8.28
N ARG A 179 18.13 -9.78 7.98
CA ARG A 179 19.23 -9.51 8.91
C ARG A 179 18.77 -8.84 10.20
N LYS A 180 17.75 -7.98 10.09
CA LYS A 180 17.23 -7.24 11.24
C LYS A 180 16.25 -8.07 12.08
N PHE A 181 15.39 -8.86 11.45
CA PHE A 181 14.27 -9.55 12.11
C PHE A 181 14.47 -11.07 12.19
N GLY A 182 15.26 -11.66 11.29
CA GLY A 182 15.48 -13.10 11.19
C GLY A 182 16.53 -13.67 12.14
N SER A 183 17.05 -12.86 13.05
CA SER A 183 18.08 -13.27 14.02
C SER A 183 17.50 -13.69 15.38
N ASN A 184 16.19 -13.95 15.43
CA ASN A 184 15.50 -14.40 16.64
C ASN A 184 15.15 -15.89 16.57
#